data_4f111669ac3323cfd2e3f9b5c54c7eb6
#
_entry.id   4f111669ac3323cfd2e3f9b5c54c7eb6
#
_cell.length_a   1.000
_cell.length_b   1.000
_cell.length_c   1.000
_cell.angle_alpha   90.00
_cell.angle_beta   90.00
_cell.angle_gamma   90.00
#
_symmetry.space_group_name_H-M   'P 1'
#
loop_
_entity.id
_entity.type
_entity.pdbx_description
1 polymer ?
#
loop_
_entity_poly.entity_id
_entity_poly.type
_entity_poly.pdbx_seq_one_letter_code
_entity_poly.pdbx_strand_id
1 'polypeptide(L)'
;MKTNNVIQNRTTSRTRLKILPSMLAGIFNVLLVSPSIASSSDANPVADATSTTKEQSGSNIDSSVSTTPNAAILLYHHVSSSTPASTSISPEAFKSHMEYLDAHHTVVSLQDVVSAIQHNTTLPENAVAITFDDGYANILDNAHPILADLGFPYTVFINPDEIGVGPKQLTWEQVIAMHNDGVVFANHTLDHLHMLNGEQAMGERAWLEKVWQNVESAEKKIEDKLDISLKYLAYPFGEYNTALANKLKAEGYIGFGQHSGAVGPSSDMQALPRFPAAGPYANLATLKTKLNSLAMPVTQSSHKDPRMTARNLSSPISLTIDSDDVRLTQVNCFFGGDPIETSLEENVFTFTLDETLPVGRSRVNCTAPSNAQSGRYYWYSTPFFVADENGNYPD
;
A
#
# COMPACT_ATOMS: atom_id res chain seq x y z
N MET A 1 -60.40 11.44 -39.36
CA MET A 1 -60.20 10.22 -40.19
C MET A 1 -59.03 9.45 -39.53
N LYS A 2 -59.29 8.22 -39.11
CA LYS A 2 -58.37 7.27 -38.46
C LYS A 2 -57.45 6.64 -39.49
N THR A 3 -56.20 6.45 -39.19
CA THR A 3 -55.49 5.24 -39.66
C THR A 3 -54.42 4.84 -38.60
N ASN A 4 -54.68 3.68 -37.99
CA ASN A 4 -53.78 2.91 -37.16
C ASN A 4 -52.72 2.24 -38.05
N ASN A 5 -51.46 2.22 -37.64
CA ASN A 5 -50.47 1.24 -38.11
C ASN A 5 -49.86 0.52 -36.92
N VAL A 6 -50.21 -0.75 -36.84
CA VAL A 6 -49.67 -1.79 -35.95
C VAL A 6 -48.38 -2.30 -36.58
N ILE A 7 -47.25 -2.25 -35.82
CA ILE A 7 -46.02 -2.93 -36.21
C ILE A 7 -45.81 -4.07 -35.21
N GLN A 8 -45.78 -5.29 -35.75
CA GLN A 8 -45.55 -6.56 -35.05
C GLN A 8 -44.09 -6.70 -34.62
N ASN A 9 -43.90 -7.01 -33.34
CA ASN A 9 -42.63 -7.47 -32.81
C ASN A 9 -42.38 -8.92 -33.21
N ARG A 10 -41.28 -9.20 -33.91
CA ARG A 10 -40.73 -10.54 -34.09
C ARG A 10 -39.65 -10.76 -33.06
N THR A 11 -39.93 -11.65 -32.10
CA THR A 11 -39.01 -12.20 -31.14
C THR A 11 -38.16 -13.29 -31.80
N THR A 12 -36.86 -13.10 -31.93
CA THR A 12 -35.92 -14.15 -32.32
C THR A 12 -35.19 -14.64 -31.06
N SER A 13 -35.54 -15.84 -30.65
CA SER A 13 -34.86 -16.63 -29.63
C SER A 13 -33.47 -17.02 -30.14
N ARG A 14 -32.40 -16.63 -29.47
CA ARG A 14 -31.03 -17.16 -29.66
C ARG A 14 -30.67 -18.05 -28.47
N THR A 15 -30.65 -19.33 -28.72
CA THR A 15 -30.17 -20.41 -27.85
C THR A 15 -28.65 -20.21 -27.64
N ARG A 16 -28.21 -19.97 -26.41
CA ARG A 16 -26.79 -19.98 -26.03
C ARG A 16 -26.35 -21.39 -25.67
N LEU A 17 -25.43 -21.90 -26.43
CA LEU A 17 -24.70 -23.15 -26.19
C LEU A 17 -23.72 -22.91 -25.01
N LYS A 18 -23.89 -23.64 -23.92
CA LYS A 18 -22.96 -23.67 -22.80
C LYS A 18 -21.80 -24.59 -23.11
N ILE A 19 -20.58 -24.05 -23.24
CA ILE A 19 -19.35 -24.85 -23.29
C ILE A 19 -18.82 -24.91 -21.85
N LEU A 20 -18.71 -26.13 -21.30
CA LEU A 20 -17.98 -26.43 -20.05
C LEU A 20 -16.48 -26.48 -20.34
N PRO A 21 -15.63 -25.90 -19.50
CA PRO A 21 -14.21 -26.21 -19.54
C PRO A 21 -13.91 -27.45 -18.71
N SER A 22 -13.24 -28.41 -19.33
CA SER A 22 -12.73 -29.63 -18.72
C SER A 22 -11.57 -29.30 -17.77
N MET A 23 -11.69 -29.74 -16.52
CA MET A 23 -10.60 -29.78 -15.54
C MET A 23 -9.56 -30.85 -15.93
N LEU A 24 -8.33 -30.44 -16.13
CA LEU A 24 -7.16 -31.34 -16.12
C LEU A 24 -6.53 -31.25 -14.71
N ALA A 25 -6.69 -32.31 -13.93
CA ALA A 25 -6.04 -32.48 -12.65
C ALA A 25 -4.62 -33.04 -12.89
N GLY A 26 -3.61 -32.21 -12.68
CA GLY A 26 -2.21 -32.63 -12.62
C GLY A 26 -1.86 -33.12 -11.21
N ILE A 27 -1.61 -34.42 -11.07
CA ILE A 27 -1.12 -35.04 -9.84
C ILE A 27 0.40 -34.81 -9.75
N PHE A 28 0.85 -34.02 -8.79
CA PHE A 28 2.25 -33.93 -8.40
C PHE A 28 2.52 -34.91 -7.24
N ASN A 29 3.28 -35.96 -7.51
CA ASN A 29 3.85 -36.85 -6.50
C ASN A 29 5.03 -36.17 -5.80
N VAL A 30 4.85 -35.89 -4.51
CA VAL A 30 5.96 -35.49 -3.63
C VAL A 30 6.50 -36.73 -2.93
N LEU A 31 7.72 -37.09 -3.23
CA LEU A 31 8.50 -38.11 -2.53
C LEU A 31 8.93 -37.56 -1.16
N LEU A 32 8.36 -38.15 -0.11
CA LEU A 32 8.80 -37.95 1.27
C LEU A 32 10.01 -38.85 1.55
N VAL A 33 11.18 -38.24 1.77
CA VAL A 33 12.35 -38.91 2.32
C VAL A 33 12.40 -38.60 3.82
N SER A 34 12.19 -39.63 4.65
CA SER A 34 12.36 -39.57 6.10
C SER A 34 13.82 -39.93 6.46
N PRO A 35 14.50 -39.21 7.33
CA PRO A 35 15.73 -39.71 7.93
C PRO A 35 15.43 -40.54 9.17
N SER A 36 16.04 -41.73 9.25
CA SER A 36 16.03 -42.66 10.35
C SER A 36 16.84 -42.10 11.54
N ILE A 37 16.24 -42.21 12.72
CA ILE A 37 16.90 -41.96 13.99
C ILE A 37 17.59 -43.27 14.44
N ALA A 38 18.89 -43.21 14.65
CA ALA A 38 19.63 -44.26 15.36
C ALA A 38 19.89 -43.82 16.79
N SER A 39 19.36 -44.58 17.73
CA SER A 39 19.58 -44.47 19.19
C SER A 39 20.81 -45.32 19.57
N SER A 40 21.71 -44.76 20.35
CA SER A 40 22.63 -45.55 21.18
C SER A 40 22.84 -44.87 22.54
N SER A 41 22.46 -45.60 23.57
CA SER A 41 22.74 -45.40 24.99
C SER A 41 24.21 -45.73 25.28
N ASP A 42 24.87 -44.98 26.21
CA ASP A 42 25.47 -45.54 27.44
C ASP A 42 26.33 -44.52 28.19
N ALA A 43 25.99 -44.46 29.50
CA ALA A 43 26.86 -44.36 30.70
C ALA A 43 27.84 -43.17 30.92
N ASN A 44 27.51 -42.43 32.00
CA ASN A 44 28.47 -41.64 32.83
C ASN A 44 29.53 -42.50 33.51
N PRO A 45 30.71 -41.93 33.86
CA PRO A 45 30.91 -41.60 35.27
C PRO A 45 31.56 -40.23 35.58
N VAL A 46 31.36 -39.83 36.81
CA VAL A 46 31.81 -38.67 37.55
C VAL A 46 33.33 -38.66 37.77
N ALA A 47 34.01 -37.49 37.65
CA ALA A 47 35.06 -37.01 38.54
C ALA A 47 35.55 -35.58 38.19
N ASP A 48 35.38 -34.72 39.09
CA ASP A 48 36.32 -33.87 39.84
C ASP A 48 36.87 -32.59 39.18
N ALA A 49 36.85 -31.56 40.02
CA ALA A 49 37.14 -30.15 39.75
C ALA A 49 38.64 -29.87 39.55
N THR A 50 38.93 -29.01 38.57
CA THR A 50 40.02 -28.03 38.68
C THR A 50 39.76 -26.80 37.82
N SER A 51 39.75 -25.66 38.46
CA SER A 51 39.61 -24.32 37.85
C SER A 51 40.79 -24.00 36.94
N THR A 52 40.51 -23.64 35.71
CA THR A 52 41.42 -22.86 34.87
C THR A 52 40.63 -21.87 34.05
N THR A 53 40.81 -20.60 34.38
CA THR A 53 40.33 -19.43 33.64
C THR A 53 40.89 -19.51 32.22
N LYS A 54 40.02 -19.72 31.25
CA LYS A 54 40.31 -19.48 29.84
C LYS A 54 39.46 -18.31 29.37
N GLU A 55 40.14 -17.25 28.95
CA GLU A 55 39.60 -16.14 28.23
C GLU A 55 38.76 -16.68 27.07
N GLN A 56 37.45 -16.41 27.10
CA GLN A 56 36.57 -16.61 25.98
C GLN A 56 36.81 -15.46 25.01
N SER A 57 37.58 -15.73 23.97
CA SER A 57 37.56 -14.98 22.74
C SER A 57 36.12 -15.01 22.18
N GLY A 58 35.36 -13.96 22.48
CA GLY A 58 34.05 -13.73 21.87
C GLY A 58 34.23 -13.53 20.37
N SER A 59 33.83 -14.52 19.59
CA SER A 59 33.55 -14.28 18.18
C SER A 59 32.35 -13.34 18.12
N ASN A 60 32.62 -12.04 17.90
CA ASN A 60 31.63 -11.09 17.43
C ASN A 60 31.10 -11.63 16.09
N ILE A 61 29.94 -12.24 16.12
CA ILE A 61 29.11 -12.35 14.95
C ILE A 61 28.60 -10.92 14.74
N ASP A 62 29.31 -10.20 13.88
CA ASP A 62 28.89 -8.92 13.36
C ASP A 62 27.66 -9.19 12.48
N SER A 63 26.49 -9.27 13.12
CA SER A 63 25.23 -9.14 12.43
C SER A 63 25.15 -7.66 12.04
N SER A 64 25.61 -7.35 10.83
CA SER A 64 25.37 -6.05 10.22
C SER A 64 23.86 -5.90 10.04
N VAL A 65 23.19 -5.41 11.07
CA VAL A 65 21.82 -4.92 11.01
C VAL A 65 21.83 -3.82 9.96
N SER A 66 21.12 -4.00 8.87
CA SER A 66 20.93 -2.95 7.88
C SER A 66 20.38 -1.72 8.61
N THR A 67 21.19 -0.67 8.68
CA THR A 67 20.81 0.58 9.37
C THR A 67 19.83 1.43 8.54
N THR A 68 19.52 1.01 7.31
CA THR A 68 18.64 1.74 6.40
C THR A 68 17.18 1.54 6.80
N PRO A 69 16.43 2.61 7.10
CA PRO A 69 15.01 2.47 7.46
C PRO A 69 14.20 1.87 6.32
N ASN A 70 13.35 0.91 6.65
CA ASN A 70 12.41 0.28 5.74
C ASN A 70 11.13 -0.10 6.50
N ALA A 71 9.98 0.21 5.95
CA ALA A 71 8.69 -0.17 6.51
C ALA A 71 7.66 -0.48 5.43
N ALA A 72 6.67 -1.29 5.77
CA ALA A 72 5.42 -1.39 5.01
C ALA A 72 4.34 -0.53 5.67
N ILE A 73 3.56 0.21 4.88
CA ILE A 73 2.37 0.92 5.36
C ILE A 73 1.16 0.21 4.81
N LEU A 74 0.28 -0.29 5.68
CA LEU A 74 -0.96 -0.97 5.30
C LEU A 74 -2.10 0.01 5.15
N LEU A 75 -2.92 -0.19 4.13
CA LEU A 75 -4.11 0.60 3.83
C LEU A 75 -5.36 -0.27 3.97
N TYR A 76 -6.24 0.11 4.87
CA TYR A 76 -7.59 -0.41 5.06
C TYR A 76 -8.63 0.70 4.88
N HIS A 77 -9.90 0.32 4.71
CA HIS A 77 -11.05 1.23 4.74
C HIS A 77 -12.11 0.66 5.69
N HIS A 78 -12.87 -0.35 5.25
CA HIS A 78 -13.87 -1.01 6.06
C HIS A 78 -13.33 -2.29 6.73
N VAL A 79 -13.63 -2.48 8.03
CA VAL A 79 -13.54 -3.79 8.69
C VAL A 79 -14.96 -4.30 8.92
N SER A 80 -15.51 -4.97 7.90
CA SER A 80 -16.93 -5.36 7.87
C SER A 80 -17.18 -6.42 6.80
N SER A 81 -18.13 -7.31 7.05
CA SER A 81 -18.62 -8.31 6.08
C SER A 81 -19.86 -7.84 5.31
N SER A 82 -20.38 -6.62 5.60
CA SER A 82 -21.64 -6.10 5.03
C SER A 82 -21.47 -4.84 4.18
N THR A 83 -20.24 -4.40 3.95
CA THR A 83 -19.87 -3.22 3.13
C THR A 83 -19.30 -3.66 1.77
N PRO A 84 -19.06 -2.74 0.81
CA PRO A 84 -18.56 -3.10 -0.53
C PRO A 84 -17.32 -3.97 -0.49
N ALA A 85 -17.34 -5.12 -1.18
CA ALA A 85 -16.26 -6.11 -1.11
C ALA A 85 -14.91 -5.59 -1.63
N SER A 86 -14.90 -4.57 -2.49
CA SER A 86 -13.67 -3.98 -3.04
C SER A 86 -12.79 -3.28 -1.99
N THR A 87 -13.41 -2.68 -0.95
CA THR A 87 -12.75 -1.88 0.08
C THR A 87 -12.84 -2.49 1.48
N SER A 88 -13.45 -3.68 1.62
CA SER A 88 -13.72 -4.30 2.91
C SER A 88 -12.84 -5.50 3.19
N ILE A 89 -12.55 -5.70 4.47
CA ILE A 89 -12.02 -6.94 5.04
C ILE A 89 -12.97 -7.41 6.15
N SER A 90 -13.24 -8.72 6.26
CA SER A 90 -14.05 -9.20 7.37
C SER A 90 -13.32 -9.03 8.71
N PRO A 91 -14.04 -8.87 9.85
CA PRO A 91 -13.41 -8.79 11.16
C PRO A 91 -12.50 -9.99 11.47
N GLU A 92 -12.87 -11.18 11.05
CA GLU A 92 -12.08 -12.41 11.26
C GLU A 92 -10.78 -12.39 10.43
N ALA A 93 -10.84 -11.95 9.17
CA ALA A 93 -9.66 -11.83 8.33
C ALA A 93 -8.75 -10.69 8.82
N PHE A 94 -9.32 -9.56 9.26
CA PHE A 94 -8.57 -8.48 9.89
C PHE A 94 -7.84 -8.96 11.15
N LYS A 95 -8.54 -9.68 12.04
CA LYS A 95 -7.93 -10.29 13.21
C LYS A 95 -6.76 -11.20 12.84
N SER A 96 -6.92 -12.04 11.82
CA SER A 96 -5.84 -12.93 11.35
C SER A 96 -4.65 -12.14 10.79
N HIS A 97 -4.87 -10.95 10.19
CA HIS A 97 -3.79 -10.06 9.81
C HIS A 97 -3.05 -9.53 11.05
N MET A 98 -3.78 -9.06 12.06
CA MET A 98 -3.18 -8.51 13.28
C MET A 98 -2.42 -9.57 14.08
N GLU A 99 -2.96 -10.79 14.23
CA GLU A 99 -2.28 -11.93 14.84
C GLU A 99 -0.97 -12.29 14.11
N TYR A 100 -0.96 -12.17 12.78
CA TYR A 100 0.26 -12.38 12.00
C TYR A 100 1.29 -11.27 12.23
N LEU A 101 0.84 -10.01 12.30
CA LEU A 101 1.72 -8.88 12.60
C LEU A 101 2.34 -9.01 13.99
N ASP A 102 1.55 -9.36 15.00
CA ASP A 102 2.02 -9.58 16.37
C ASP A 102 3.13 -10.64 16.45
N ALA A 103 2.99 -11.72 15.68
CA ALA A 103 3.92 -12.84 15.69
C ALA A 103 5.22 -12.58 14.89
N HIS A 104 5.24 -11.66 13.90
CA HIS A 104 6.30 -11.60 12.90
C HIS A 104 6.82 -10.20 12.55
N HIS A 105 6.16 -9.14 13.03
CA HIS A 105 6.46 -7.76 12.67
C HIS A 105 6.48 -6.86 13.90
N THR A 106 7.11 -5.70 13.77
CA THR A 106 7.01 -4.64 14.77
C THR A 106 6.06 -3.57 14.23
N VAL A 107 4.88 -3.48 14.86
CA VAL A 107 3.93 -2.41 14.51
C VAL A 107 4.39 -1.11 15.17
N VAL A 108 4.61 -0.08 14.35
CA VAL A 108 5.07 1.24 14.76
C VAL A 108 4.09 2.32 14.33
N SER A 109 4.17 3.50 14.92
CA SER A 109 3.34 4.63 14.49
C SER A 109 3.72 5.10 13.09
N LEU A 110 2.77 5.67 12.35
CA LEU A 110 3.04 6.27 11.04
C LEU A 110 4.02 7.44 11.17
N GLN A 111 3.97 8.17 12.27
CA GLN A 111 4.88 9.28 12.57
C GLN A 111 6.32 8.79 12.73
N ASP A 112 6.54 7.64 13.40
CA ASP A 112 7.88 7.04 13.54
C ASP A 112 8.44 6.64 12.17
N VAL A 113 7.60 6.03 11.31
CA VAL A 113 8.00 5.69 9.93
C VAL A 113 8.41 6.93 9.15
N VAL A 114 7.56 7.96 9.13
CA VAL A 114 7.83 9.22 8.41
C VAL A 114 9.10 9.90 8.95
N SER A 115 9.23 10.02 10.26
CA SER A 115 10.40 10.61 10.91
C SER A 115 11.68 9.84 10.58
N ALA A 116 11.64 8.51 10.64
CA ALA A 116 12.80 7.69 10.34
C ALA A 116 13.26 7.86 8.87
N ILE A 117 12.34 7.92 7.92
CA ILE A 117 12.66 8.14 6.51
C ILE A 117 13.21 9.55 6.28
N GLN A 118 12.58 10.58 6.86
CA GLN A 118 13.02 11.98 6.71
C GLN A 118 14.41 12.24 7.26
N HIS A 119 14.75 11.60 8.38
CA HIS A 119 16.02 11.83 9.09
C HIS A 119 17.02 10.70 8.86
N ASN A 120 16.68 9.70 8.03
CA ASN A 120 17.49 8.49 7.80
C ASN A 120 17.93 7.82 9.11
N THR A 121 17.01 7.67 10.05
CA THR A 121 17.23 6.98 11.33
C THR A 121 16.70 5.55 11.29
N THR A 122 17.16 4.70 12.19
CA THR A 122 16.79 3.28 12.20
C THR A 122 15.32 3.05 12.55
N LEU A 123 14.70 2.06 11.92
CA LEU A 123 13.43 1.47 12.32
C LEU A 123 13.69 0.05 12.85
N PRO A 124 12.79 -0.49 13.69
CA PRO A 124 12.82 -1.92 14.01
C PRO A 124 12.78 -2.78 12.73
N GLU A 125 13.35 -3.97 12.82
CA GLU A 125 13.20 -4.94 11.73
C GLU A 125 11.72 -5.25 11.47
N ASN A 126 11.36 -5.43 10.19
CA ASN A 126 10.00 -5.70 9.77
C ASN A 126 8.98 -4.68 10.30
N ALA A 127 9.36 -3.40 10.34
CA ALA A 127 8.47 -2.32 10.76
C ALA A 127 7.24 -2.21 9.85
N VAL A 128 6.06 -2.09 10.47
CA VAL A 128 4.78 -1.94 9.77
C VAL A 128 3.97 -0.83 10.43
N ALA A 129 3.41 0.08 9.62
CA ALA A 129 2.41 1.03 10.08
C ALA A 129 1.03 0.65 9.54
N ILE A 130 -0.02 0.86 10.35
CA ILE A 130 -1.40 0.55 10.01
C ILE A 130 -2.15 1.85 9.75
N THR A 131 -2.81 1.95 8.59
CA THR A 131 -3.63 3.11 8.24
C THR A 131 -5.02 2.69 7.77
N PHE A 132 -5.99 3.56 8.05
CA PHE A 132 -7.35 3.48 7.53
C PHE A 132 -7.69 4.78 6.83
N ASP A 133 -8.50 4.71 5.77
CA ASP A 133 -9.05 5.88 5.09
C ASP A 133 -10.56 6.01 5.39
N ASP A 134 -11.12 7.18 5.11
CA ASP A 134 -12.53 7.58 5.12
C ASP A 134 -13.20 7.75 6.50
N GLY A 135 -12.66 7.22 7.57
CA GLY A 135 -13.24 7.39 8.92
C GLY A 135 -14.57 6.67 9.14
N TYR A 136 -14.70 5.44 8.61
CA TYR A 136 -15.92 4.64 8.76
C TYR A 136 -16.16 4.16 10.19
N ALA A 137 -17.43 4.12 10.65
CA ALA A 137 -17.83 3.69 11.98
C ALA A 137 -17.37 2.26 12.34
N ASN A 138 -17.32 1.37 11.35
CA ASN A 138 -16.87 -0.02 11.58
C ASN A 138 -15.36 -0.14 11.90
N ILE A 139 -14.58 0.93 11.77
CA ILE A 139 -13.22 0.99 12.29
C ILE A 139 -13.27 0.96 13.83
N LEU A 140 -14.15 1.79 14.44
CA LEU A 140 -14.35 1.79 15.88
C LEU A 140 -14.98 0.48 16.36
N ASP A 141 -16.00 -0.02 15.65
CA ASP A 141 -16.76 -1.17 16.12
C ASP A 141 -15.96 -2.48 16.05
N ASN A 142 -15.12 -2.66 15.02
CA ASN A 142 -14.51 -3.95 14.71
C ASN A 142 -12.97 -3.94 14.71
N ALA A 143 -12.31 -2.85 14.26
CA ALA A 143 -10.86 -2.79 14.21
C ALA A 143 -10.26 -2.31 15.53
N HIS A 144 -10.79 -1.23 16.09
CA HIS A 144 -10.25 -0.59 17.28
C HIS A 144 -10.09 -1.56 18.48
N PRO A 145 -11.07 -2.41 18.84
CA PRO A 145 -10.89 -3.36 19.95
C PRO A 145 -9.72 -4.32 19.74
N ILE A 146 -9.54 -4.82 18.52
CA ILE A 146 -8.46 -5.75 18.16
C ILE A 146 -7.09 -5.05 18.28
N LEU A 147 -7.00 -3.81 17.76
CA LEU A 147 -5.77 -3.04 17.78
C LEU A 147 -5.40 -2.60 19.21
N ALA A 148 -6.39 -2.19 20.01
CA ALA A 148 -6.22 -1.82 21.40
C ALA A 148 -5.74 -2.99 22.27
N ASP A 149 -6.32 -4.19 22.09
CA ASP A 149 -5.92 -5.42 22.82
C ASP A 149 -4.44 -5.79 22.55
N LEU A 150 -3.94 -5.48 21.33
CA LEU A 150 -2.55 -5.72 20.93
C LEU A 150 -1.62 -4.53 21.23
N GLY A 151 -2.16 -3.39 21.65
CA GLY A 151 -1.40 -2.16 21.82
C GLY A 151 -0.81 -1.60 20.53
N PHE A 152 -1.44 -1.88 19.37
CA PHE A 152 -0.95 -1.44 18.07
C PHE A 152 -1.34 0.00 17.77
N PRO A 153 -0.38 0.90 17.51
CA PRO A 153 -0.67 2.24 17.02
C PRO A 153 -1.23 2.18 15.59
N TYR A 154 -2.14 3.09 15.27
CA TYR A 154 -2.67 3.24 13.91
C TYR A 154 -3.14 4.66 13.63
N THR A 155 -3.26 4.99 12.34
CA THR A 155 -3.70 6.31 11.87
C THR A 155 -4.97 6.15 11.04
N VAL A 156 -5.94 7.05 11.24
CA VAL A 156 -7.16 7.15 10.44
C VAL A 156 -7.14 8.46 9.66
N PHE A 157 -7.10 8.41 8.35
CA PHE A 157 -7.28 9.56 7.48
C PHE A 157 -8.76 9.83 7.30
N ILE A 158 -9.22 11.01 7.72
CA ILE A 158 -10.66 11.35 7.77
C ILE A 158 -11.01 12.49 6.82
N ASN A 159 -12.26 12.48 6.38
CA ASN A 159 -12.90 13.56 5.65
C ASN A 159 -13.79 14.35 6.63
N PRO A 160 -13.34 15.50 7.13
CA PRO A 160 -14.04 16.20 8.22
C PRO A 160 -15.49 16.59 7.93
N ASP A 161 -15.89 16.77 6.67
CA ASP A 161 -17.28 17.06 6.31
C ASP A 161 -18.17 15.82 6.25
N GLU A 162 -17.56 14.61 6.13
CA GLU A 162 -18.28 13.35 6.20
C GLU A 162 -18.47 12.83 7.63
N ILE A 163 -17.65 13.29 8.59
CA ILE A 163 -17.77 12.88 9.99
C ILE A 163 -19.11 13.34 10.58
N GLY A 164 -19.90 12.36 11.00
CA GLY A 164 -21.25 12.60 11.58
C GLY A 164 -22.37 12.72 10.54
N VAL A 165 -22.09 12.60 9.24
CA VAL A 165 -23.11 12.77 8.19
C VAL A 165 -24.05 11.56 8.07
N GLY A 166 -23.71 10.43 8.63
CA GLY A 166 -24.60 9.27 8.58
C GLY A 166 -24.11 8.10 9.43
N PRO A 167 -24.90 7.03 9.54
CA PRO A 167 -24.60 5.93 10.47
C PRO A 167 -23.39 5.07 10.02
N LYS A 168 -22.84 5.31 8.84
CA LYS A 168 -21.66 4.60 8.35
C LYS A 168 -20.35 5.30 8.70
N GLN A 169 -20.41 6.57 9.07
CA GLN A 169 -19.26 7.37 9.44
C GLN A 169 -19.13 7.47 10.96
N LEU A 170 -17.89 7.67 11.44
CA LEU A 170 -17.65 8.06 12.83
C LEU A 170 -18.36 9.38 13.12
N THR A 171 -18.78 9.58 14.36
CA THR A 171 -19.17 10.92 14.87
C THR A 171 -17.95 11.64 15.42
N TRP A 172 -18.03 12.97 15.55
CA TRP A 172 -16.93 13.74 16.15
C TRP A 172 -16.67 13.35 17.61
N GLU A 173 -17.71 12.96 18.37
CA GLU A 173 -17.56 12.44 19.73
C GLU A 173 -16.75 11.14 19.73
N GLN A 174 -16.99 10.24 18.77
CA GLN A 174 -16.23 9.00 18.62
C GLN A 174 -14.79 9.28 18.20
N VAL A 175 -14.56 10.18 17.24
CA VAL A 175 -13.22 10.61 16.81
C VAL A 175 -12.43 11.16 17.99
N ILE A 176 -13.02 12.06 18.81
CA ILE A 176 -12.38 12.64 20.00
C ILE A 176 -12.08 11.55 21.03
N ALA A 177 -13.01 10.63 21.28
CA ALA A 177 -12.79 9.52 22.21
C ALA A 177 -11.64 8.63 21.76
N MET A 178 -11.64 8.18 20.50
CA MET A 178 -10.53 7.39 19.93
C MET A 178 -9.20 8.13 19.97
N HIS A 179 -9.20 9.44 19.71
CA HIS A 179 -7.99 10.26 19.81
C HIS A 179 -7.44 10.29 21.25
N ASN A 180 -8.31 10.44 22.26
CA ASN A 180 -7.91 10.37 23.66
C ASN A 180 -7.38 8.99 24.07
N ASP A 181 -7.78 7.93 23.35
CA ASP A 181 -7.28 6.57 23.52
C ASP A 181 -5.97 6.32 22.71
N GLY A 182 -5.41 7.38 22.08
CA GLY A 182 -4.13 7.33 21.38
C GLY A 182 -4.21 7.07 19.88
N VAL A 183 -5.41 7.03 19.28
CA VAL A 183 -5.56 6.93 17.82
C VAL A 183 -5.17 8.25 17.16
N VAL A 184 -4.39 8.15 16.10
CA VAL A 184 -3.97 9.32 15.33
C VAL A 184 -4.94 9.56 14.18
N PHE A 185 -5.40 10.82 14.03
CA PHE A 185 -6.22 11.23 12.91
C PHE A 185 -5.45 12.18 11.99
N ALA A 186 -5.67 12.06 10.69
CA ALA A 186 -4.99 12.85 9.67
C ALA A 186 -5.93 13.18 8.50
N ASN A 187 -5.45 13.98 7.57
CA ASN A 187 -6.22 14.60 6.50
C ASN A 187 -6.48 13.64 5.33
N HIS A 188 -7.74 13.51 4.91
CA HIS A 188 -8.15 12.81 3.68
C HIS A 188 -8.96 13.72 2.75
N THR A 189 -8.66 15.02 2.73
CA THR A 189 -9.47 16.11 2.15
C THR A 189 -10.76 16.37 2.92
N LEU A 190 -11.43 17.47 2.63
CA LEU A 190 -12.60 17.89 3.39
C LEU A 190 -13.82 16.96 3.18
N ASP A 191 -14.06 16.54 1.95
CA ASP A 191 -15.27 15.88 1.45
C ASP A 191 -14.98 14.72 0.46
N HIS A 192 -13.78 14.13 0.53
CA HIS A 192 -13.35 13.02 -0.33
C HIS A 192 -13.43 13.33 -1.83
N LEU A 193 -13.07 14.58 -2.23
CA LEU A 193 -13.12 14.96 -3.65
C LEU A 193 -12.14 14.18 -4.53
N HIS A 194 -12.47 14.00 -5.80
CA HIS A 194 -11.51 13.62 -6.83
C HIS A 194 -10.54 14.78 -7.08
N MET A 195 -9.30 14.64 -6.61
CA MET A 195 -8.34 15.75 -6.58
C MET A 195 -7.89 16.21 -7.95
N LEU A 196 -7.94 15.36 -8.97
CA LEU A 196 -7.56 15.69 -10.35
C LEU A 196 -8.73 16.23 -11.20
N ASN A 197 -9.98 16.12 -10.71
CA ASN A 197 -11.13 16.58 -11.46
C ASN A 197 -11.15 18.11 -11.61
N GLY A 198 -11.56 18.57 -12.79
CA GLY A 198 -11.83 19.98 -13.09
C GLY A 198 -10.61 20.79 -13.55
N GLU A 199 -9.40 20.26 -13.55
CA GLU A 199 -8.21 20.96 -14.01
C GLU A 199 -8.34 21.42 -15.46
N GLN A 200 -8.79 20.52 -16.34
CA GLN A 200 -8.98 20.85 -17.76
C GLN A 200 -9.98 21.99 -18.00
N ALA A 201 -11.04 22.05 -17.17
CA ALA A 201 -12.10 23.07 -17.31
C ALA A 201 -11.71 24.42 -16.73
N MET A 202 -10.98 24.44 -15.60
CA MET A 202 -10.64 25.66 -14.85
C MET A 202 -9.25 26.20 -15.16
N GLY A 203 -8.37 25.37 -15.71
CA GLY A 203 -6.93 25.61 -15.80
C GLY A 203 -6.19 25.31 -14.50
N GLU A 204 -4.93 24.92 -14.62
CA GLU A 204 -4.10 24.39 -13.52
C GLU A 204 -4.09 25.29 -12.26
N ARG A 205 -3.91 26.59 -12.44
CA ARG A 205 -3.80 27.52 -11.30
C ARG A 205 -5.09 27.58 -10.46
N ALA A 206 -6.25 27.77 -11.13
CA ALA A 206 -7.53 27.90 -10.44
C ALA A 206 -7.98 26.56 -9.82
N TRP A 207 -7.69 25.46 -10.51
CA TRP A 207 -7.91 24.11 -10.00
C TRP A 207 -7.05 23.85 -8.76
N LEU A 208 -5.74 24.10 -8.82
CA LEU A 208 -4.83 23.87 -7.71
C LEU A 208 -5.22 24.69 -6.48
N GLU A 209 -5.61 25.97 -6.67
CA GLU A 209 -6.09 26.82 -5.57
C GLU A 209 -7.35 26.26 -4.91
N LYS A 210 -8.32 25.79 -5.71
CA LYS A 210 -9.55 25.15 -5.19
C LYS A 210 -9.27 23.87 -4.43
N VAL A 211 -8.47 22.98 -5.00
CA VAL A 211 -8.13 21.69 -4.35
C VAL A 211 -7.33 21.95 -3.08
N TRP A 212 -6.39 22.90 -3.11
CA TRP A 212 -5.60 23.24 -1.96
C TRP A 212 -6.43 23.85 -0.82
N GLN A 213 -7.38 24.72 -1.13
CA GLN A 213 -8.31 25.27 -0.14
C GLN A 213 -9.13 24.16 0.55
N ASN A 214 -9.47 23.10 -0.17
CA ASN A 214 -10.16 21.95 0.42
C ASN A 214 -9.25 21.21 1.42
N VAL A 215 -7.98 20.96 1.06
CA VAL A 215 -6.98 20.34 1.95
C VAL A 215 -6.75 21.18 3.21
N GLU A 216 -6.53 22.51 3.07
CA GLU A 216 -6.32 23.40 4.21
C GLU A 216 -7.55 23.46 5.13
N SER A 217 -8.75 23.47 4.54
CA SER A 217 -9.99 23.47 5.32
C SER A 217 -10.18 22.18 6.12
N ALA A 218 -9.78 21.04 5.55
CA ALA A 218 -9.79 19.76 6.25
C ALA A 218 -8.80 19.76 7.42
N GLU A 219 -7.53 20.15 7.16
CA GLU A 219 -6.49 20.21 8.19
C GLU A 219 -6.89 21.12 9.34
N LYS A 220 -7.38 22.33 9.01
CA LYS A 220 -7.87 23.27 10.04
C LYS A 220 -9.01 22.69 10.87
N LYS A 221 -9.97 21.97 10.25
CA LYS A 221 -11.09 21.39 10.97
C LYS A 221 -10.64 20.24 11.88
N ILE A 222 -9.62 19.46 11.50
CA ILE A 222 -8.98 18.45 12.35
C ILE A 222 -8.28 19.16 13.53
N GLU A 223 -7.48 20.20 13.27
CA GLU A 223 -6.78 20.97 14.29
C GLU A 223 -7.77 21.59 15.29
N ASP A 224 -8.85 22.22 14.80
CA ASP A 224 -9.89 22.83 15.66
C ASP A 224 -10.61 21.82 16.57
N LYS A 225 -10.64 20.53 16.20
CA LYS A 225 -11.34 19.47 16.94
C LYS A 225 -10.43 18.64 17.84
N LEU A 226 -9.18 18.45 17.46
CA LEU A 226 -8.27 17.50 18.11
C LEU A 226 -6.99 18.15 18.65
N ASP A 227 -6.79 19.45 18.40
CA ASP A 227 -5.57 20.21 18.77
C ASP A 227 -4.28 19.60 18.15
N ILE A 228 -4.41 18.96 16.96
CA ILE A 228 -3.31 18.40 16.20
C ILE A 228 -3.35 18.84 14.74
N SER A 229 -2.17 19.07 14.15
CA SER A 229 -1.98 19.28 12.71
C SER A 229 -0.69 18.56 12.29
N LEU A 230 -0.84 17.40 11.70
CA LEU A 230 0.31 16.59 11.26
C LEU A 230 0.80 16.98 9.88
N LYS A 231 -0.04 17.64 9.10
CA LYS A 231 0.19 17.89 7.66
C LYS A 231 0.46 16.59 6.89
N TYR A 232 -0.30 15.54 7.20
CA TYR A 232 -0.31 14.27 6.51
C TYR A 232 -1.56 14.18 5.67
N LEU A 233 -1.41 14.05 4.35
CA LEU A 233 -2.53 13.92 3.40
C LEU A 233 -2.51 12.55 2.74
N ALA A 234 -3.50 11.71 2.99
CA ALA A 234 -3.79 10.60 2.11
C ALA A 234 -4.64 11.11 0.93
N TYR A 235 -4.19 10.84 -0.28
CA TYR A 235 -4.92 11.26 -1.48
C TYR A 235 -6.17 10.39 -1.68
N PRO A 236 -7.40 10.96 -1.72
CA PRO A 236 -8.58 10.22 -2.16
C PRO A 236 -8.33 9.52 -3.49
N PHE A 237 -8.72 8.25 -3.60
CA PHE A 237 -8.45 7.40 -4.78
C PHE A 237 -6.96 7.24 -5.12
N GLY A 238 -6.05 7.80 -4.32
CA GLY A 238 -4.62 7.88 -4.59
C GLY A 238 -4.23 8.90 -5.66
N GLU A 239 -5.15 9.80 -6.04
CA GLU A 239 -5.00 10.74 -7.15
C GLU A 239 -4.10 11.93 -6.83
N TYR A 240 -3.04 12.10 -7.59
CA TYR A 240 -2.19 13.29 -7.54
C TYR A 240 -1.50 13.53 -8.88
N ASN A 241 -0.97 14.74 -9.05
CA ASN A 241 -0.08 15.12 -10.14
C ASN A 241 1.13 15.91 -9.59
N THR A 242 2.07 16.22 -10.45
CA THR A 242 3.27 16.96 -10.07
C THR A 242 2.96 18.34 -9.47
N ALA A 243 1.96 19.06 -9.97
CA ALA A 243 1.58 20.37 -9.44
C ALA A 243 1.10 20.28 -7.98
N LEU A 244 0.25 19.30 -7.67
CA LEU A 244 -0.25 19.05 -6.33
C LEU A 244 0.87 18.55 -5.39
N ALA A 245 1.70 17.61 -5.83
CA ALA A 245 2.85 17.14 -5.06
C ALA A 245 3.82 18.28 -4.70
N ASN A 246 4.11 19.16 -5.65
CA ASN A 246 4.94 20.36 -5.41
C ASN A 246 4.28 21.32 -4.41
N LYS A 247 2.95 21.48 -4.47
CA LYS A 247 2.21 22.30 -3.51
C LYS A 247 2.28 21.70 -2.10
N LEU A 248 2.05 20.37 -1.96
CA LEU A 248 2.22 19.68 -0.68
C LEU A 248 3.61 19.92 -0.09
N LYS A 249 4.64 19.73 -0.91
CA LYS A 249 6.04 19.95 -0.48
C LYS A 249 6.28 21.37 0.00
N ALA A 250 5.79 22.37 -0.73
CA ALA A 250 5.95 23.78 -0.40
C ALA A 250 5.30 24.16 0.93
N GLU A 251 4.18 23.51 1.27
CA GLU A 251 3.43 23.74 2.50
C GLU A 251 3.85 22.82 3.67
N GLY A 252 4.84 21.94 3.44
CA GLY A 252 5.39 21.03 4.45
C GLY A 252 4.51 19.81 4.74
N TYR A 253 3.67 19.39 3.78
CA TYR A 253 2.87 18.18 3.91
C TYR A 253 3.61 16.95 3.45
N ILE A 254 3.22 15.80 4.03
CA ILE A 254 3.59 14.46 3.59
C ILE A 254 2.37 13.86 2.88
N GLY A 255 2.57 13.33 1.66
CA GLY A 255 1.52 12.71 0.86
C GLY A 255 1.57 11.18 0.93
N PHE A 256 0.40 10.55 0.99
CA PHE A 256 0.25 9.09 1.00
C PHE A 256 -0.62 8.66 -0.18
N GLY A 257 -0.03 7.87 -1.09
CA GLY A 257 -0.73 7.31 -2.24
C GLY A 257 -1.48 6.01 -1.93
N GLN A 258 -2.09 5.43 -2.98
CA GLN A 258 -2.70 4.09 -2.94
C GLN A 258 -1.99 3.11 -3.88
N HIS A 259 -0.80 3.44 -4.36
CA HIS A 259 0.07 2.51 -5.08
C HIS A 259 0.89 1.67 -4.10
N SER A 260 1.19 0.43 -4.50
CA SER A 260 1.87 -0.54 -3.64
C SER A 260 3.37 -0.27 -3.54
N GLY A 261 3.97 -0.52 -2.38
CA GLY A 261 5.42 -0.43 -2.16
C GLY A 261 5.77 -0.37 -0.69
N ALA A 262 6.97 -0.79 -0.34
CA ALA A 262 7.58 -0.45 0.94
C ALA A 262 8.13 0.98 0.88
N VAL A 263 8.33 1.59 2.04
CA VAL A 263 8.88 2.94 2.18
C VAL A 263 10.29 2.91 2.77
N GLY A 264 11.15 3.79 2.27
CA GLY A 264 12.55 3.91 2.68
C GLY A 264 13.14 5.26 2.26
N PRO A 265 14.45 5.50 2.43
CA PRO A 265 15.08 6.81 2.24
C PRO A 265 14.92 7.42 0.83
N SER A 266 14.76 6.57 -0.19
CA SER A 266 14.55 7.02 -1.58
C SER A 266 13.07 7.23 -1.93
N SER A 267 12.14 7.04 -0.99
CA SER A 267 10.71 7.22 -1.24
C SER A 267 10.37 8.71 -1.41
N ASP A 268 9.44 9.00 -2.33
CA ASP A 268 8.89 10.34 -2.50
C ASP A 268 7.97 10.67 -1.31
N MET A 269 8.37 11.63 -0.50
CA MET A 269 7.62 12.07 0.68
C MET A 269 6.27 12.72 0.33
N GLN A 270 6.05 13.10 -0.91
CA GLN A 270 4.77 13.61 -1.39
C GLN A 270 3.87 12.52 -1.99
N ALA A 271 4.36 11.26 -2.05
CA ALA A 271 3.60 10.14 -2.59
C ALA A 271 4.06 8.80 -1.99
N LEU A 272 4.13 8.71 -0.66
CA LEU A 272 4.50 7.47 0.03
C LEU A 272 3.55 6.33 -0.35
N PRO A 273 4.07 5.18 -0.81
CA PRO A 273 3.26 4.04 -1.17
C PRO A 273 2.64 3.39 0.05
N ARG A 274 1.45 2.79 -0.13
CA ARG A 274 0.78 1.98 0.88
C ARG A 274 0.29 0.67 0.26
N PHE A 275 0.39 -0.43 0.99
CA PHE A 275 -0.14 -1.71 0.52
C PHE A 275 -1.62 -1.85 0.85
N PRO A 276 -2.52 -1.92 -0.13
CA PRO A 276 -3.92 -2.25 0.13
C PRO A 276 -4.00 -3.66 0.73
N ALA A 277 -4.77 -3.79 1.81
CA ALA A 277 -4.91 -5.01 2.60
C ALA A 277 -6.38 -5.44 2.78
N ALA A 278 -7.27 -4.91 1.96
CA ALA A 278 -8.70 -5.24 1.93
C ALA A 278 -9.14 -5.71 0.55
N GLY A 279 -10.39 -6.15 0.40
CA GLY A 279 -10.97 -6.63 -0.84
C GLY A 279 -10.16 -7.77 -1.48
N PRO A 280 -9.82 -7.68 -2.76
CA PRO A 280 -9.03 -8.71 -3.44
C PRO A 280 -7.60 -8.87 -2.85
N TYR A 281 -7.16 -7.91 -2.04
CA TYR A 281 -5.85 -7.89 -1.40
C TYR A 281 -5.86 -8.39 0.05
N ALA A 282 -7.01 -8.81 0.59
CA ALA A 282 -7.16 -9.31 1.95
C ALA A 282 -6.56 -10.71 2.19
N ASN A 283 -6.04 -11.37 1.15
CA ASN A 283 -5.43 -12.69 1.28
C ASN A 283 -4.11 -12.60 2.07
N LEU A 284 -4.07 -13.25 3.24
CA LEU A 284 -2.92 -13.23 4.14
C LEU A 284 -1.64 -13.80 3.47
N ALA A 285 -1.74 -14.81 2.58
CA ALA A 285 -0.56 -15.35 1.92
C ALA A 285 0.13 -14.32 1.00
N THR A 286 -0.67 -13.53 0.26
CA THR A 286 -0.12 -12.44 -0.57
C THR A 286 0.32 -11.25 0.27
N LEU A 287 -0.37 -10.96 1.39
CA LEU A 287 0.01 -9.90 2.32
C LEU A 287 1.39 -10.17 2.94
N LYS A 288 1.69 -11.40 3.32
CA LYS A 288 3.02 -11.81 3.84
C LYS A 288 4.16 -11.41 2.90
N THR A 289 4.00 -11.60 1.60
CA THR A 289 5.00 -11.18 0.60
C THR A 289 5.18 -9.66 0.58
N LYS A 290 4.09 -8.90 0.65
CA LYS A 290 4.12 -7.43 0.69
C LYS A 290 4.79 -6.89 1.95
N LEU A 291 4.46 -7.48 3.10
CA LEU A 291 5.03 -7.09 4.40
C LEU A 291 6.54 -7.34 4.48
N ASN A 292 7.05 -8.35 3.78
CA ASN A 292 8.47 -8.66 3.69
C ASN A 292 9.20 -7.89 2.57
N SER A 293 8.54 -6.94 1.91
CA SER A 293 9.18 -6.18 0.85
C SER A 293 10.13 -5.10 1.36
N LEU A 294 11.06 -4.72 0.48
CA LEU A 294 12.01 -3.64 0.68
C LEU A 294 11.67 -2.48 -0.27
N ALA A 295 11.90 -1.25 0.18
CA ALA A 295 11.77 -0.07 -0.67
C ALA A 295 12.86 -0.10 -1.74
N MET A 296 12.48 -0.20 -3.00
CA MET A 296 13.46 -0.17 -4.10
C MET A 296 14.12 1.22 -4.16
N PRO A 297 15.45 1.30 -4.13
CA PRO A 297 16.17 2.58 -4.06
C PRO A 297 16.25 3.23 -5.46
N VAL A 298 15.08 3.65 -5.97
CA VAL A 298 14.97 4.41 -7.21
C VAL A 298 15.34 5.86 -6.91
N THR A 299 16.41 6.34 -7.53
CA THR A 299 16.92 7.71 -7.35
C THR A 299 16.42 8.67 -8.41
N GLN A 300 16.08 8.14 -9.60
CA GLN A 300 15.52 8.90 -10.71
C GLN A 300 14.47 8.08 -11.45
N SER A 301 13.42 8.76 -11.90
CA SER A 301 12.41 8.23 -12.82
C SER A 301 12.22 9.22 -13.97
N SER A 302 12.12 8.71 -15.20
CA SER A 302 11.75 9.56 -16.35
C SER A 302 10.26 9.94 -16.34
N HIS A 303 9.41 9.16 -15.64
CA HIS A 303 7.99 9.42 -15.43
C HIS A 303 7.79 10.16 -14.11
N LYS A 304 7.57 11.47 -14.18
CA LYS A 304 7.45 12.33 -12.98
C LYS A 304 6.01 12.67 -12.64
N ASP A 305 5.16 12.83 -13.65
CA ASP A 305 3.74 13.17 -13.46
C ASP A 305 2.90 11.92 -13.67
N PRO A 306 2.25 11.37 -12.64
CA PRO A 306 1.40 10.20 -12.79
C PRO A 306 0.11 10.49 -13.57
N ARG A 307 -0.26 11.77 -13.73
CA ARG A 307 -1.38 12.18 -14.59
C ARG A 307 -0.99 12.04 -16.06
N MET A 308 -1.75 11.26 -16.79
CA MET A 308 -1.53 11.01 -18.20
C MET A 308 -2.35 11.95 -19.08
N THR A 309 -1.70 12.57 -20.05
CA THR A 309 -2.38 13.39 -21.09
C THR A 309 -2.82 12.55 -22.30
N ALA A 310 -2.31 11.32 -22.39
CA ALA A 310 -2.67 10.34 -23.42
C ALA A 310 -2.70 8.94 -22.80
N ARG A 311 -3.47 8.04 -23.38
CA ARG A 311 -3.63 6.66 -22.89
C ARG A 311 -2.45 5.74 -23.22
N ASN A 312 -1.57 6.16 -24.09
CA ASN A 312 -0.36 5.39 -24.45
C ASN A 312 0.87 6.11 -23.95
N LEU A 313 1.86 5.35 -23.51
CA LEU A 313 3.18 5.92 -23.21
C LEU A 313 3.81 6.40 -24.53
N SER A 314 4.32 7.63 -24.52
CA SER A 314 5.00 8.20 -25.69
C SER A 314 6.46 7.68 -25.83
N SER A 315 7.01 7.13 -24.76
CA SER A 315 8.38 6.60 -24.68
C SER A 315 8.48 5.62 -23.51
N PRO A 316 9.49 4.73 -23.52
CA PRO A 316 9.82 3.88 -22.39
C PRO A 316 10.04 4.69 -21.11
N ILE A 317 9.73 4.09 -19.97
CA ILE A 317 9.97 4.69 -18.66
C ILE A 317 11.26 4.10 -18.08
N SER A 318 12.19 4.98 -17.71
CA SER A 318 13.48 4.60 -17.14
C SER A 318 13.51 4.91 -15.64
N LEU A 319 14.04 3.97 -14.87
CA LEU A 319 14.26 4.04 -13.42
C LEU A 319 15.76 3.84 -13.15
N THR A 320 16.42 4.80 -12.51
CA THR A 320 17.78 4.60 -12.01
C THR A 320 17.72 4.00 -10.61
N ILE A 321 18.32 2.82 -10.44
CA ILE A 321 18.35 2.08 -9.17
C ILE A 321 19.78 2.13 -8.63
N ASP A 322 19.94 2.67 -7.43
CA ASP A 322 21.24 2.88 -6.81
C ASP A 322 21.42 1.98 -5.57
N SER A 323 21.80 0.72 -5.83
CA SER A 323 22.09 -0.24 -4.76
C SER A 323 22.73 -1.51 -5.29
N ASP A 324 23.80 -1.93 -4.63
CA ASP A 324 24.46 -3.24 -4.87
C ASP A 324 23.65 -4.43 -4.33
N ASP A 325 22.66 -4.17 -3.47
CA ASP A 325 21.80 -5.22 -2.90
C ASP A 325 20.65 -5.62 -3.82
N VAL A 326 20.24 -4.78 -4.77
CA VAL A 326 19.20 -5.11 -5.74
C VAL A 326 19.77 -6.01 -6.83
N ARG A 327 19.16 -7.19 -7.05
CA ARG A 327 19.53 -8.05 -8.21
C ARG A 327 18.96 -7.45 -9.49
N LEU A 328 19.65 -6.47 -10.05
CA LEU A 328 19.19 -5.70 -11.21
C LEU A 328 18.81 -6.58 -12.40
N THR A 329 19.57 -7.68 -12.65
CA THR A 329 19.28 -8.63 -13.75
C THR A 329 18.03 -9.48 -13.52
N GLN A 330 17.41 -9.41 -12.33
CA GLN A 330 16.19 -10.11 -11.96
C GLN A 330 15.04 -9.15 -11.64
N VAL A 331 15.17 -7.87 -12.01
CA VAL A 331 14.03 -6.96 -11.95
C VAL A 331 12.97 -7.40 -12.95
N ASN A 332 11.75 -7.57 -12.47
CA ASN A 332 10.60 -7.87 -13.32
C ASN A 332 9.51 -6.84 -13.04
N CYS A 333 8.88 -6.35 -14.10
CA CYS A 333 7.75 -5.43 -14.00
C CYS A 333 6.47 -6.07 -14.52
N PHE A 334 5.35 -5.67 -13.91
CA PHE A 334 4.02 -6.23 -14.19
C PHE A 334 2.99 -5.11 -14.35
N PHE A 335 2.15 -5.25 -15.37
CA PHE A 335 0.98 -4.41 -15.58
C PHE A 335 -0.28 -5.29 -15.61
N GLY A 336 -1.32 -4.94 -14.85
CA GLY A 336 -2.52 -5.78 -14.72
C GLY A 336 -2.29 -7.17 -14.10
N GLY A 337 -1.07 -7.50 -13.71
CA GLY A 337 -0.63 -8.82 -13.24
C GLY A 337 0.21 -9.59 -14.26
N ASP A 338 0.25 -9.14 -15.50
CA ASP A 338 1.03 -9.74 -16.58
C ASP A 338 2.43 -9.11 -16.64
N PRO A 339 3.49 -9.91 -16.96
CA PRO A 339 4.84 -9.38 -17.13
C PRO A 339 4.91 -8.50 -18.37
N ILE A 340 5.69 -7.41 -18.28
CA ILE A 340 5.91 -6.48 -19.38
C ILE A 340 7.37 -6.51 -19.83
N GLU A 341 7.64 -6.03 -21.05
CA GLU A 341 9.00 -5.98 -21.61
C GLU A 341 9.86 -4.98 -20.84
N THR A 342 11.09 -5.40 -20.55
CA THR A 342 12.04 -4.65 -19.75
C THR A 342 13.45 -4.75 -20.34
N SER A 343 14.26 -3.72 -20.09
CA SER A 343 15.68 -3.72 -20.43
C SER A 343 16.50 -3.14 -19.28
N LEU A 344 17.78 -3.50 -19.23
CA LEU A 344 18.72 -3.01 -18.23
C LEU A 344 20.01 -2.55 -18.94
N GLU A 345 20.42 -1.32 -18.65
CA GLU A 345 21.71 -0.77 -19.07
C GLU A 345 22.39 -0.18 -17.83
N GLU A 346 23.48 -0.80 -17.40
CA GLU A 346 24.16 -0.50 -16.12
C GLU A 346 23.19 -0.60 -14.92
N ASN A 347 22.84 0.52 -14.31
CA ASN A 347 21.85 0.62 -13.23
C ASN A 347 20.54 1.32 -13.64
N VAL A 348 20.36 1.56 -14.93
CA VAL A 348 19.13 2.13 -15.50
C VAL A 348 18.25 1.01 -16.02
N PHE A 349 17.15 0.80 -15.33
CA PHE A 349 16.14 -0.17 -15.70
C PHE A 349 15.02 0.52 -16.47
N THR A 350 14.62 -0.05 -17.62
CA THR A 350 13.63 0.54 -18.51
C THR A 350 12.51 -0.43 -18.80
N PHE A 351 11.26 0.03 -18.83
CA PHE A 351 10.11 -0.74 -19.25
C PHE A 351 9.25 0.01 -20.27
N THR A 352 8.52 -0.74 -21.07
CA THR A 352 7.54 -0.25 -22.05
C THR A 352 6.16 -0.82 -21.74
N LEU A 353 5.12 -0.10 -22.17
CA LEU A 353 3.75 -0.59 -22.20
C LEU A 353 3.24 -0.48 -23.64
N ASP A 354 3.01 -1.63 -24.28
CA ASP A 354 2.39 -1.71 -25.59
C ASP A 354 0.86 -1.58 -25.52
N GLU A 355 0.32 -1.75 -24.30
CA GLU A 355 -1.10 -1.68 -24.05
C GLU A 355 -1.56 -0.24 -23.78
N THR A 356 -2.79 0.05 -24.21
CA THR A 356 -3.46 1.30 -23.89
C THR A 356 -3.87 1.32 -22.43
N LEU A 357 -3.43 2.32 -21.66
CA LEU A 357 -3.82 2.52 -20.27
C LEU A 357 -5.34 2.60 -20.12
N PRO A 358 -5.95 1.94 -19.13
CA PRO A 358 -7.36 2.09 -18.83
C PRO A 358 -7.66 3.51 -18.37
N VAL A 359 -8.91 3.95 -18.54
CA VAL A 359 -9.42 5.16 -17.89
C VAL A 359 -9.47 4.91 -16.38
N GLY A 360 -9.21 5.93 -15.58
CA GLY A 360 -9.05 5.83 -14.13
C GLY A 360 -7.62 5.55 -13.74
N ARG A 361 -7.43 4.78 -12.65
CA ARG A 361 -6.11 4.49 -12.11
C ARG A 361 -5.56 3.13 -12.56
N SER A 362 -4.27 3.13 -12.85
CA SER A 362 -3.51 1.91 -13.10
C SER A 362 -2.08 2.06 -12.60
N ARG A 363 -1.29 1.00 -12.60
CA ARG A 363 0.11 1.06 -12.18
C ARG A 363 0.93 -0.08 -12.77
N VAL A 364 2.20 0.18 -12.99
CA VAL A 364 3.22 -0.85 -13.16
C VAL A 364 3.87 -1.13 -11.81
N ASN A 365 3.98 -2.40 -11.44
CA ASN A 365 4.72 -2.83 -10.25
C ASN A 365 6.01 -3.51 -10.70
N CYS A 366 7.15 -3.06 -10.20
CA CYS A 366 8.44 -3.67 -10.42
C CYS A 366 8.98 -4.28 -9.13
N THR A 367 9.52 -5.49 -9.21
CA THR A 367 10.11 -6.21 -8.08
C THR A 367 11.46 -6.81 -8.44
N ALA A 368 12.35 -6.91 -7.46
CA ALA A 368 13.64 -7.58 -7.61
C ALA A 368 14.06 -8.26 -6.31
N PRO A 369 14.72 -9.43 -6.34
CA PRO A 369 15.26 -10.04 -5.13
C PRO A 369 16.37 -9.20 -4.51
N SER A 370 16.50 -9.25 -3.17
CA SER A 370 17.68 -8.76 -2.46
C SER A 370 18.85 -9.77 -2.58
N ASN A 371 20.07 -9.28 -2.62
CA ASN A 371 21.29 -10.08 -2.55
C ASN A 371 21.59 -10.52 -1.11
N ALA A 372 21.44 -9.61 -0.15
CA ALA A 372 21.79 -9.83 1.25
C ALA A 372 20.67 -10.49 2.06
N GLN A 373 19.40 -10.19 1.74
CA GLN A 373 18.24 -10.62 2.53
C GLN A 373 17.46 -11.70 1.80
N SER A 374 17.82 -12.97 2.01
CA SER A 374 17.15 -14.11 1.36
C SER A 374 15.64 -14.11 1.62
N GLY A 375 14.86 -14.29 0.56
CA GLY A 375 13.39 -14.33 0.61
C GLY A 375 12.72 -12.95 0.66
N ARG A 376 13.49 -11.86 0.67
CA ARG A 376 12.95 -10.49 0.54
C ARG A 376 13.09 -9.94 -0.86
N TYR A 377 12.16 -9.07 -1.23
CA TYR A 377 12.08 -8.47 -2.55
C TYR A 377 11.92 -6.95 -2.44
N TYR A 378 12.67 -6.22 -3.21
CA TYR A 378 12.46 -4.82 -3.47
C TYR A 378 11.17 -4.60 -4.27
N TRP A 379 10.44 -3.54 -3.96
CA TRP A 379 9.20 -3.19 -4.62
C TRP A 379 9.17 -1.71 -4.97
N TYR A 380 8.78 -1.42 -6.21
CA TYR A 380 8.52 -0.06 -6.69
C TYR A 380 7.27 -0.07 -7.57
N SER A 381 6.41 0.94 -7.45
CA SER A 381 5.23 1.09 -8.29
C SER A 381 5.23 2.45 -8.98
N THR A 382 4.94 2.44 -10.28
CA THR A 382 4.72 3.64 -11.09
C THR A 382 3.22 3.78 -11.34
N PRO A 383 2.52 4.75 -10.70
CA PRO A 383 1.09 4.97 -10.90
C PRO A 383 0.82 5.77 -12.17
N PHE A 384 -0.38 5.57 -12.73
CA PHE A 384 -0.93 6.30 -13.87
C PHE A 384 -2.38 6.67 -13.60
N PHE A 385 -2.74 7.93 -13.87
CA PHE A 385 -4.11 8.43 -13.79
C PHE A 385 -4.54 8.94 -15.18
N VAL A 386 -5.59 8.37 -15.73
CA VAL A 386 -6.10 8.66 -17.07
C VAL A 386 -7.53 9.19 -16.94
N ALA A 387 -7.75 10.41 -17.40
CA ALA A 387 -9.10 10.99 -17.43
C ALA A 387 -10.00 10.29 -18.46
N ASP A 388 -11.31 10.30 -18.20
CA ASP A 388 -12.33 9.99 -19.20
C ASP A 388 -12.45 11.11 -20.25
N GLU A 389 -13.36 10.96 -21.21
CA GLU A 389 -13.61 11.96 -22.25
C GLU A 389 -14.16 13.30 -21.74
N ASN A 390 -14.65 13.36 -20.50
CA ASN A 390 -15.16 14.56 -19.84
C ASN A 390 -14.09 15.21 -18.93
N GLY A 391 -12.90 14.62 -18.84
CA GLY A 391 -11.83 15.10 -17.97
C GLY A 391 -11.98 14.68 -16.50
N ASN A 392 -12.80 13.67 -16.20
CA ASN A 392 -12.95 13.11 -14.86
C ASN A 392 -12.09 11.85 -14.69
N TYR A 393 -11.73 11.55 -13.45
CA TYR A 393 -10.95 10.38 -13.10
C TYR A 393 -11.86 9.40 -12.33
N PRO A 394 -12.48 8.41 -13.00
CA PRO A 394 -13.30 7.41 -12.32
C PRO A 394 -12.42 6.42 -11.55
N ASP A 395 -12.95 5.91 -10.40
CA ASP A 395 -12.32 4.85 -9.60
C ASP A 395 -12.80 3.44 -10.01
#